data_885f0e214a175a354c21e8e04bd51646
#
_entry.id   885f0e214a175a354c21e8e04bd51646
#
_cell.length_a   1.000
_cell.length_b   1.000
_cell.length_c   1.000
_cell.angle_alpha   90.00
_cell.angle_beta   90.00
_cell.angle_gamma   90.00
#
_symmetry.space_group_name_H-M   'P 1'
#
loop_
_entity.id
_entity.type
_entity.pdbx_description
1 polymer ?
#
loop_
_entity_poly.entity_id
_entity_poly.type
_entity_poly.pdbx_seq_one_letter_code
_entity_poly.pdbx_strand_id
1 'polypeptide(L)'
;MSTIPLVHLASVYHVGSLDPSRRGSLHGSSQEGPCLSVSLCPEAWTSIARLGGSRLHEMRRDDAAFLDVLAAMEDPELGGVIVGWAEAEVLVVFREQWKAWRYDDEMEQWGYMLLDTRAEAEEEIDEFSRGPDGGPALELRMGYAATPELHRRLGIEPFDDAFALDFAAMLWARDAAPQLVGRTLDGVWFREDHAPEHMSAPRGGIFPEALRDWSATLLPPGSVDDEVALAGMPDTVRVPSIAREPACVVAS
;
A
#
# COMPACT_ATOMS: atom_id res chain seq x y z
N MET A 1 10.36 -10.19 21.27
CA MET A 1 8.90 -10.03 21.02
C MET A 1 8.76 -8.92 19.98
N SER A 2 8.32 -9.27 18.79
CA SER A 2 8.09 -8.29 17.75
C SER A 2 6.95 -7.35 18.14
N THR A 3 7.09 -6.09 17.81
CA THR A 3 6.03 -5.09 17.98
C THR A 3 5.40 -4.79 16.62
N ILE A 4 4.09 -4.55 16.60
CA ILE A 4 3.36 -4.26 15.37
C ILE A 4 3.14 -2.74 15.30
N PRO A 5 3.63 -2.07 14.25
CA PRO A 5 3.47 -0.62 14.09
C PRO A 5 2.06 -0.31 13.59
N LEU A 6 1.31 0.46 14.38
CA LEU A 6 -0.04 0.89 14.08
C LEU A 6 -0.13 2.40 14.03
N VAL A 7 -0.97 2.92 13.13
CA VAL A 7 -1.39 4.31 13.10
C VAL A 7 -2.88 4.37 13.45
N HIS A 8 -3.25 5.24 14.40
CA HIS A 8 -4.62 5.46 14.82
C HIS A 8 -5.16 6.74 14.18
N LEU A 9 -6.09 6.60 13.24
CA LEU A 9 -6.64 7.70 12.45
C LEU A 9 -8.15 7.76 12.62
N ALA A 10 -8.64 8.63 13.49
CA ALA A 10 -10.08 8.79 13.73
C ALA A 10 -10.82 9.46 12.55
N SER A 11 -10.10 10.18 11.70
CA SER A 11 -10.64 10.82 10.49
C SER A 11 -9.64 10.73 9.35
N VAL A 12 -10.12 10.37 8.17
CA VAL A 12 -9.37 10.34 6.90
C VAL A 12 -10.29 10.79 5.77
N TYR A 13 -9.73 11.11 4.61
CA TYR A 13 -10.50 11.64 3.49
C TYR A 13 -10.48 10.70 2.30
N HIS A 14 -11.63 10.53 1.65
CA HIS A 14 -11.78 9.83 0.39
C HIS A 14 -12.24 10.79 -0.71
N VAL A 15 -11.55 10.75 -1.84
CA VAL A 15 -11.92 11.51 -3.04
C VAL A 15 -12.47 10.53 -4.08
N GLY A 16 -13.75 10.61 -4.38
CA GLY A 16 -14.37 9.72 -5.35
C GLY A 16 -15.74 9.21 -4.95
N SER A 17 -16.07 8.01 -5.43
CA SER A 17 -17.32 7.32 -5.11
C SER A 17 -17.14 6.31 -4.00
N LEU A 18 -18.01 6.34 -3.01
CA LEU A 18 -18.07 5.30 -1.97
C LEU A 18 -18.71 3.99 -2.48
N ASP A 19 -19.33 4.00 -3.65
CA ASP A 19 -19.94 2.82 -4.26
C ASP A 19 -18.84 1.87 -4.78
N PRO A 20 -18.69 0.67 -4.22
CA PRO A 20 -17.67 -0.29 -4.65
C PRO A 20 -17.76 -0.67 -6.13
N SER A 21 -18.97 -0.65 -6.72
CA SER A 21 -19.18 -0.96 -8.14
C SER A 21 -18.67 0.13 -9.08
N ARG A 22 -18.42 1.32 -8.56
CA ARG A 22 -17.90 2.49 -9.28
C ARG A 22 -16.43 2.77 -8.96
N ARG A 23 -15.81 1.95 -8.16
CA ARG A 23 -14.35 1.95 -8.03
C ARG A 23 -13.82 1.54 -9.38
N GLY A 24 -13.58 2.55 -10.22
CA GLY A 24 -12.95 2.32 -11.50
C GLY A 24 -11.65 1.57 -11.24
N SER A 25 -11.27 0.72 -12.16
CA SER A 25 -9.90 0.25 -12.32
C SER A 25 -9.02 1.46 -12.64
N LEU A 26 -8.88 2.38 -11.70
CA LEU A 26 -7.86 3.40 -11.77
C LEU A 26 -6.56 2.62 -11.68
N HIS A 27 -6.17 2.16 -12.89
CA HIS A 27 -4.88 1.57 -13.16
C HIS A 27 -4.43 0.64 -12.03
N GLY A 28 -4.43 -0.66 -12.20
CA GLY A 28 -4.05 -1.68 -11.21
C GLY A 28 -2.70 -1.51 -10.52
N SER A 29 -2.26 -0.28 -10.36
CA SER A 29 -1.03 0.21 -9.78
C SER A 29 -1.22 1.01 -8.49
N SER A 30 -2.44 1.11 -7.93
CA SER A 30 -2.55 1.79 -6.65
C SER A 30 -2.21 0.83 -5.52
N GLN A 31 -1.28 1.22 -4.65
CA GLN A 31 -0.83 0.43 -3.49
C GLN A 31 -1.95 0.07 -2.51
N GLU A 32 -3.10 0.76 -2.59
CA GLU A 32 -4.28 0.46 -1.78
C GLU A 32 -5.06 -0.76 -2.27
N GLY A 33 -4.77 -1.27 -3.47
CA GLY A 33 -5.40 -2.48 -4.02
C GLY A 33 -6.93 -2.44 -3.97
N PRO A 34 -7.60 -3.47 -3.38
CA PRO A 34 -9.06 -3.54 -3.27
C PRO A 34 -9.66 -2.65 -2.18
N CYS A 35 -8.84 -1.96 -1.38
CA CYS A 35 -9.29 -1.11 -0.30
C CYS A 35 -9.97 0.18 -0.79
N LEU A 36 -10.74 0.84 0.06
CA LEU A 36 -11.13 2.21 -0.20
C LEU A 36 -9.93 3.10 0.05
N SER A 37 -9.38 3.68 -1.02
CA SER A 37 -8.25 4.61 -0.93
C SER A 37 -8.63 5.85 -0.12
N VAL A 38 -7.80 6.22 0.84
CA VAL A 38 -7.97 7.39 1.71
C VAL A 38 -6.64 8.09 1.91
N SER A 39 -6.70 9.39 2.19
CA SER A 39 -5.53 10.20 2.49
C SER A 39 -5.84 11.20 3.60
N LEU A 40 -4.81 11.75 4.26
CA LEU A 40 -4.94 12.95 5.08
C LEU A 40 -4.88 14.22 4.22
N CYS A 41 -4.31 14.12 3.02
CA CYS A 41 -4.08 15.24 2.10
C CYS A 41 -4.99 15.12 0.86
N PRO A 42 -6.29 15.43 0.96
CA PRO A 42 -7.22 15.20 -0.14
C PRO A 42 -6.97 16.09 -1.36
N GLU A 43 -6.37 17.28 -1.20
CA GLU A 43 -6.01 18.14 -2.32
C GLU A 43 -4.83 17.59 -3.10
N ALA A 44 -3.75 17.20 -2.41
CA ALA A 44 -2.61 16.52 -3.02
C ALA A 44 -3.06 15.22 -3.71
N TRP A 45 -3.89 14.42 -3.03
CA TRP A 45 -4.40 13.16 -3.59
C TRP A 45 -5.29 13.39 -4.82
N THR A 46 -6.12 14.43 -4.83
CA THR A 46 -6.93 14.82 -6.00
C THR A 46 -6.05 15.13 -7.20
N SER A 47 -4.93 15.80 -6.99
CA SER A 47 -3.94 16.12 -8.03
C SER A 47 -3.23 14.87 -8.53
N ILE A 48 -2.66 14.07 -7.63
CA ILE A 48 -1.90 12.84 -7.92
C ILE A 48 -2.76 11.85 -8.71
N ALA A 49 -3.97 11.57 -8.24
CA ALA A 49 -4.88 10.61 -8.84
C ALA A 49 -5.73 11.20 -9.98
N ARG A 50 -5.52 12.47 -10.36
CA ARG A 50 -6.26 13.18 -11.42
C ARG A 50 -7.78 13.14 -11.23
N LEU A 51 -8.24 13.25 -9.97
CA LEU A 51 -9.65 13.12 -9.59
C LEU A 51 -10.41 14.45 -9.55
N GLY A 52 -9.98 15.44 -10.33
CA GLY A 52 -10.61 16.77 -10.38
C GLY A 52 -12.13 16.69 -10.60
N GLY A 53 -12.88 17.42 -9.77
CA GLY A 53 -14.36 17.43 -9.80
C GLY A 53 -15.03 16.24 -9.09
N SER A 54 -14.26 15.34 -8.49
CA SER A 54 -14.79 14.25 -7.68
C SER A 54 -15.33 14.73 -6.33
N ARG A 55 -16.16 13.91 -5.70
CA ARG A 55 -16.73 14.19 -4.37
C ARG A 55 -15.67 13.97 -3.31
N LEU A 56 -15.60 14.89 -2.34
CA LEU A 56 -14.77 14.75 -1.15
C LEU A 56 -15.62 14.22 0.01
N HIS A 57 -15.17 13.15 0.64
CA HIS A 57 -15.83 12.56 1.81
C HIS A 57 -14.85 12.53 3.00
N GLU A 58 -15.29 13.03 4.14
CA GLU A 58 -14.65 12.75 5.41
C GLU A 58 -15.16 11.39 5.91
N MET A 59 -14.24 10.48 6.18
CA MET A 59 -14.50 9.17 6.75
C MET A 59 -14.08 9.17 8.21
N ARG A 60 -14.98 8.80 9.14
CA ARG A 60 -14.73 8.85 10.58
C ARG A 60 -15.03 7.53 11.28
N ARG A 61 -14.08 7.16 12.17
CA ARG A 61 -14.22 6.05 13.12
C ARG A 61 -13.26 6.27 14.29
N ASP A 62 -13.77 6.42 15.52
CA ASP A 62 -12.96 6.84 16.68
C ASP A 62 -11.82 5.88 17.04
N ASP A 63 -12.01 4.58 16.88
CA ASP A 63 -11.03 3.54 17.27
C ASP A 63 -10.30 2.92 16.08
N ALA A 64 -10.24 3.60 14.95
CA ALA A 64 -9.62 3.03 13.76
C ALA A 64 -8.11 2.79 13.94
N ALA A 65 -7.65 1.62 13.48
CA ALA A 65 -6.25 1.23 13.53
C ALA A 65 -5.81 0.66 12.18
N PHE A 66 -4.73 1.19 11.66
CA PHE A 66 -4.12 0.79 10.40
C PHE A 66 -2.73 0.21 10.66
N LEU A 67 -2.34 -0.82 9.90
CA LEU A 67 -0.94 -1.22 9.85
C LEU A 67 -0.13 -0.12 9.14
N ASP A 68 0.92 0.38 9.78
CA ASP A 68 1.94 1.17 9.08
C ASP A 68 2.83 0.23 8.27
N VAL A 69 2.57 0.15 6.96
CA VAL A 69 3.23 -0.83 6.07
C VAL A 69 4.72 -0.55 5.96
N LEU A 70 5.12 0.72 5.80
CA LEU A 70 6.53 1.08 5.68
C LEU A 70 7.29 0.70 6.95
N ALA A 71 6.80 1.11 8.11
CA ALA A 71 7.42 0.78 9.39
C ALA A 71 7.43 -0.73 9.70
N ALA A 72 6.45 -1.48 9.18
CA ALA A 72 6.39 -2.94 9.32
C ALA A 72 7.41 -3.64 8.44
N MET A 73 7.58 -3.18 7.20
CA MET A 73 8.52 -3.81 6.26
C MET A 73 9.98 -3.38 6.50
N GLU A 74 10.21 -2.20 7.06
CA GLU A 74 11.53 -1.73 7.50
C GLU A 74 12.03 -2.43 8.77
N ASP A 75 11.14 -2.98 9.58
CA ASP A 75 11.50 -3.75 10.77
C ASP A 75 11.96 -5.16 10.34
N PRO A 76 13.25 -5.55 10.50
CA PRO A 76 13.77 -6.81 9.97
C PRO A 76 13.08 -8.05 10.56
N GLU A 77 12.66 -8.00 11.84
CA GLU A 77 11.96 -9.11 12.51
C GLU A 77 10.53 -9.24 11.96
N LEU A 78 9.77 -8.15 11.94
CA LEU A 78 8.38 -8.15 11.48
C LEU A 78 8.28 -8.32 9.96
N GLY A 79 9.11 -7.64 9.19
CA GLY A 79 9.18 -7.81 7.74
C GLY A 79 9.48 -9.26 7.36
N GLY A 80 10.41 -9.92 8.08
CA GLY A 80 10.68 -11.34 7.91
C GLY A 80 9.48 -12.24 8.24
N VAL A 81 8.68 -11.90 9.26
CA VAL A 81 7.44 -12.63 9.59
C VAL A 81 6.39 -12.46 8.49
N ILE A 82 6.20 -11.23 7.98
CA ILE A 82 5.24 -10.95 6.90
C ILE A 82 5.63 -11.71 5.63
N VAL A 83 6.89 -11.62 5.23
CA VAL A 83 7.41 -12.32 4.04
C VAL A 83 7.29 -13.83 4.19
N GLY A 84 7.71 -14.40 5.32
CA GLY A 84 7.60 -15.84 5.55
C GLY A 84 6.15 -16.34 5.56
N TRP A 85 5.21 -15.54 6.08
CA TRP A 85 3.79 -15.84 5.98
C TRP A 85 3.30 -15.78 4.52
N ALA A 86 3.72 -14.76 3.76
CA ALA A 86 3.33 -14.60 2.37
C ALA A 86 3.85 -15.74 1.48
N GLU A 87 5.08 -16.21 1.71
CA GLU A 87 5.64 -17.39 1.04
C GLU A 87 4.87 -18.67 1.40
N ALA A 88 4.54 -18.87 2.68
CA ALA A 88 3.77 -20.02 3.16
C ALA A 88 2.35 -20.05 2.56
N GLU A 89 1.73 -18.89 2.37
CA GLU A 89 0.43 -18.72 1.72
C GLU A 89 0.52 -18.69 0.18
N VAL A 90 1.72 -18.88 -0.38
CA VAL A 90 2.01 -18.85 -1.83
C VAL A 90 1.59 -17.53 -2.49
N LEU A 91 1.69 -16.42 -1.77
CA LEU A 91 1.34 -15.09 -2.29
C LEU A 91 2.48 -14.47 -3.08
N VAL A 92 3.72 -14.71 -2.64
CA VAL A 92 4.93 -14.21 -3.28
C VAL A 92 5.94 -15.34 -3.50
N VAL A 93 6.82 -15.14 -4.47
CA VAL A 93 7.93 -16.05 -4.76
C VAL A 93 9.22 -15.25 -4.94
N PHE A 94 10.29 -15.69 -4.28
CA PHE A 94 11.61 -15.10 -4.45
C PHE A 94 12.28 -15.65 -5.70
N ARG A 95 12.57 -14.77 -6.68
CA ARG A 95 13.11 -15.16 -7.98
C ARG A 95 13.98 -14.08 -8.60
N GLU A 96 14.65 -14.45 -9.70
CA GLU A 96 15.31 -13.46 -10.57
C GLU A 96 14.27 -12.60 -11.28
N GLN A 97 14.56 -11.31 -11.35
CA GLN A 97 13.75 -10.30 -12.04
C GLN A 97 14.67 -9.35 -12.80
N TRP A 98 14.19 -8.85 -13.92
CA TRP A 98 14.85 -7.80 -14.68
C TRP A 98 14.26 -6.45 -14.32
N LYS A 99 15.13 -5.52 -13.91
CA LYS A 99 14.79 -4.14 -13.58
C LYS A 99 15.13 -3.27 -14.79
N ALA A 100 14.09 -2.79 -15.45
CA ALA A 100 14.22 -1.86 -16.58
C ALA A 100 14.07 -0.43 -16.05
N TRP A 101 15.13 0.37 -16.17
CA TRP A 101 15.09 1.77 -15.79
C TRP A 101 14.59 2.62 -16.94
N ARG A 102 13.70 3.55 -16.65
CA ARG A 102 13.21 4.56 -17.56
C ARG A 102 13.28 5.95 -16.93
N TYR A 103 13.51 6.94 -17.74
CA TYR A 103 13.43 8.34 -17.32
C TYR A 103 12.05 8.89 -17.68
N ASP A 104 11.39 9.49 -16.71
CA ASP A 104 10.13 10.20 -16.90
C ASP A 104 10.45 11.69 -17.13
N ASP A 105 10.26 12.15 -18.38
CA ASP A 105 10.57 13.53 -18.80
C ASP A 105 9.60 14.56 -18.16
N GLU A 106 8.37 14.17 -17.82
CA GLU A 106 7.40 15.07 -17.17
C GLU A 106 7.74 15.30 -15.71
N MET A 107 8.24 14.26 -15.03
CA MET A 107 8.58 14.29 -13.61
C MET A 107 10.09 14.54 -13.36
N GLU A 108 10.89 14.59 -14.42
CA GLU A 108 12.35 14.76 -14.36
C GLU A 108 13.03 13.76 -13.42
N GLN A 109 12.53 12.53 -13.35
CA GLN A 109 13.06 11.50 -12.43
C GLN A 109 13.21 10.14 -13.08
N TRP A 110 14.08 9.31 -12.48
CA TRP A 110 14.24 7.92 -12.84
C TRP A 110 13.20 7.05 -12.13
N GLY A 111 12.45 6.27 -12.91
CA GLY A 111 11.61 5.16 -12.43
C GLY A 111 12.16 3.83 -12.92
N TYR A 112 11.53 2.73 -12.49
CA TYR A 112 11.83 1.41 -13.01
C TYR A 112 10.60 0.52 -13.05
N MET A 113 10.67 -0.50 -13.92
CA MET A 113 9.72 -1.62 -13.92
C MET A 113 10.43 -2.92 -13.61
N LEU A 114 9.73 -3.87 -13.02
CA LEU A 114 10.21 -5.22 -12.77
C LEU A 114 9.54 -6.18 -13.75
N LEU A 115 10.33 -6.92 -14.48
CA LEU A 115 9.89 -7.77 -15.57
C LEU A 115 10.49 -9.19 -15.40
N ASP A 116 9.75 -10.18 -15.88
CA ASP A 116 10.09 -11.58 -15.71
C ASP A 116 11.23 -12.02 -16.61
N THR A 117 11.29 -11.43 -17.79
CA THR A 117 12.27 -11.83 -18.80
C THR A 117 13.13 -10.67 -19.25
N ARG A 118 14.35 -10.99 -19.69
CA ARG A 118 15.23 -10.01 -20.27
C ARG A 118 14.68 -9.39 -21.55
N ALA A 119 13.97 -10.18 -22.36
CA ALA A 119 13.40 -9.71 -23.61
C ALA A 119 12.32 -8.63 -23.39
N GLU A 120 11.43 -8.84 -22.43
CA GLU A 120 10.45 -7.82 -22.02
C GLU A 120 11.13 -6.56 -21.50
N ALA A 121 12.19 -6.71 -20.70
CA ALA A 121 12.92 -5.57 -20.16
C ALA A 121 13.72 -4.81 -21.25
N GLU A 122 14.25 -5.48 -22.26
CA GLU A 122 14.89 -4.85 -23.41
C GLU A 122 13.88 -4.09 -24.28
N GLU A 123 12.68 -4.65 -24.48
CA GLU A 123 11.58 -4.00 -25.20
C GLU A 123 11.13 -2.71 -24.49
N GLU A 124 10.96 -2.77 -23.17
CA GLU A 124 10.57 -1.61 -22.34
C GLU A 124 11.60 -0.46 -22.44
N ILE A 125 12.90 -0.77 -22.48
CA ILE A 125 13.94 0.25 -22.60
C ILE A 125 14.01 0.85 -24.01
N ASP A 126 13.77 0.04 -25.06
CA ASP A 126 13.79 0.53 -26.42
C ASP A 126 12.59 1.46 -26.72
N GLU A 127 11.47 1.27 -26.02
CA GLU A 127 10.27 2.08 -26.18
C GLU A 127 10.34 3.43 -25.44
N PHE A 128 11.08 3.49 -24.31
CA PHE A 128 11.18 4.69 -23.48
C PHE A 128 12.52 5.39 -23.62
N SER A 129 12.47 6.73 -23.69
CA SER A 129 13.68 7.56 -23.84
C SER A 129 14.68 7.34 -22.71
N ARG A 130 15.95 7.28 -23.08
CA ARG A 130 17.06 7.31 -22.13
C ARG A 130 17.15 8.69 -21.53
N GLY A 131 17.29 8.78 -20.21
CA GLY A 131 17.47 10.05 -19.52
C GLY A 131 18.74 10.79 -19.97
N PRO A 132 18.88 12.06 -19.55
CA PRO A 132 19.93 12.96 -20.01
C PRO A 132 21.36 12.42 -19.76
N ASP A 133 21.53 11.57 -18.76
CA ASP A 133 22.84 11.02 -18.35
C ASP A 133 23.12 9.62 -18.90
N GLY A 134 22.25 9.09 -19.76
CA GLY A 134 22.42 7.76 -20.36
C GLY A 134 22.45 6.63 -19.32
N GLY A 135 21.66 6.74 -18.25
CA GLY A 135 21.67 5.85 -17.10
C GLY A 135 21.52 4.35 -17.40
N PRO A 136 21.70 3.49 -16.41
CA PRO A 136 21.70 2.05 -16.57
C PRO A 136 20.38 1.57 -17.12
N ALA A 137 20.43 0.90 -18.26
CA ALA A 137 19.24 0.46 -18.92
C ALA A 137 18.62 -0.78 -18.25
N LEU A 138 19.45 -1.76 -17.88
CA LEU A 138 19.02 -3.06 -17.35
C LEU A 138 19.85 -3.49 -16.14
N GLU A 139 19.15 -4.07 -15.17
CA GLU A 139 19.75 -4.67 -13.99
C GLU A 139 19.06 -6.01 -13.69
N LEU A 140 19.83 -7.10 -13.57
CA LEU A 140 19.32 -8.36 -13.03
C LEU A 140 19.39 -8.31 -11.51
N ARG A 141 18.29 -8.62 -10.85
CA ARG A 141 18.21 -8.69 -9.39
C ARG A 141 17.47 -9.93 -8.93
N MET A 142 17.65 -10.27 -7.66
CA MET A 142 16.76 -11.18 -6.95
C MET A 142 15.70 -10.36 -6.20
N GLY A 143 14.45 -10.74 -6.29
CA GLY A 143 13.36 -10.04 -5.65
C GLY A 143 12.11 -10.91 -5.48
N TYR A 144 11.12 -10.36 -4.79
CA TYR A 144 9.83 -11.00 -4.65
C TYR A 144 8.90 -10.60 -5.79
N ALA A 145 8.29 -11.60 -6.40
CA ALA A 145 7.28 -11.44 -7.44
C ALA A 145 5.92 -11.88 -6.92
N ALA A 146 4.86 -11.26 -7.40
CA ALA A 146 3.49 -11.66 -7.14
C ALA A 146 3.17 -13.01 -7.79
N THR A 147 2.40 -13.84 -7.10
CA THR A 147 1.86 -15.07 -7.68
C THR A 147 0.43 -14.88 -8.17
N PRO A 148 -0.10 -15.78 -9.00
CA PRO A 148 -1.53 -15.77 -9.35
C PRO A 148 -2.46 -15.85 -8.12
N GLU A 149 -2.00 -16.46 -7.02
CA GLU A 149 -2.77 -16.54 -5.78
C GLU A 149 -2.91 -15.16 -5.11
N LEU A 150 -1.86 -14.33 -5.13
CA LEU A 150 -1.95 -12.95 -4.63
C LEU A 150 -3.00 -12.16 -5.40
N HIS A 151 -2.96 -12.17 -6.73
CA HIS A 151 -3.97 -11.50 -7.57
C HIS A 151 -5.39 -12.00 -7.29
N ARG A 152 -5.56 -13.32 -7.16
CA ARG A 152 -6.85 -13.93 -6.84
C ARG A 152 -7.40 -13.49 -5.50
N ARG A 153 -6.57 -13.43 -4.44
CA ARG A 153 -7.00 -13.01 -3.09
C ARG A 153 -7.32 -11.53 -3.01
N LEU A 154 -6.63 -10.71 -3.78
CA LEU A 154 -6.90 -9.28 -3.88
C LEU A 154 -8.12 -8.99 -4.78
N GLY A 155 -8.41 -9.85 -5.74
CA GLY A 155 -9.48 -9.64 -6.72
C GLY A 155 -9.19 -8.48 -7.67
N ILE A 156 -7.91 -8.24 -7.97
CA ILE A 156 -7.44 -7.18 -8.88
C ILE A 156 -6.67 -7.78 -10.05
N GLU A 157 -6.58 -7.01 -11.15
CA GLU A 157 -5.78 -7.36 -12.31
C GLU A 157 -4.28 -7.41 -11.96
N PRO A 158 -3.46 -8.07 -12.78
CA PRO A 158 -2.01 -8.07 -12.61
C PRO A 158 -1.44 -6.65 -12.46
N PHE A 159 -0.49 -6.51 -11.57
CA PHE A 159 0.18 -5.25 -11.23
C PHE A 159 1.71 -5.44 -11.23
N ASP A 160 2.44 -4.35 -11.14
CA ASP A 160 3.90 -4.39 -11.07
C ASP A 160 4.37 -5.14 -9.79
N ASP A 161 5.29 -6.07 -9.95
CA ASP A 161 5.90 -6.83 -8.86
C ASP A 161 6.59 -5.95 -7.80
N ALA A 162 6.86 -4.68 -8.11
CA ALA A 162 7.36 -3.71 -7.13
C ALA A 162 6.42 -3.59 -5.91
N PHE A 163 5.12 -3.81 -6.09
CA PHE A 163 4.12 -3.75 -5.03
C PHE A 163 3.77 -5.12 -4.42
N ALA A 164 4.42 -6.20 -4.85
CA ALA A 164 4.08 -7.55 -4.38
C ALA A 164 4.14 -7.70 -2.86
N LEU A 165 5.17 -7.13 -2.22
CA LEU A 165 5.32 -7.18 -0.77
C LEU A 165 4.36 -6.25 -0.04
N ASP A 166 4.01 -5.10 -0.60
CA ASP A 166 3.01 -4.18 -0.02
C ASP A 166 1.63 -4.84 0.02
N PHE A 167 1.24 -5.51 -1.07
CA PHE A 167 0.01 -6.27 -1.11
C PHE A 167 0.03 -7.50 -0.22
N ALA A 168 1.17 -8.17 -0.08
CA ALA A 168 1.33 -9.25 0.88
C ALA A 168 1.18 -8.75 2.33
N ALA A 169 1.78 -7.60 2.66
CA ALA A 169 1.63 -6.95 3.97
C ALA A 169 0.18 -6.53 4.23
N MET A 170 -0.54 -6.04 3.21
CA MET A 170 -1.96 -5.72 3.28
C MET A 170 -2.80 -6.97 3.63
N LEU A 171 -2.59 -8.09 2.93
CA LEU A 171 -3.29 -9.34 3.23
C LEU A 171 -2.91 -9.88 4.61
N TRP A 172 -1.65 -9.78 5.00
CA TRP A 172 -1.21 -10.14 6.35
C TRP A 172 -1.90 -9.30 7.42
N ALA A 173 -2.01 -7.97 7.21
CA ALA A 173 -2.72 -7.07 8.13
C ALA A 173 -4.19 -7.44 8.30
N ARG A 174 -4.85 -7.93 7.24
CA ARG A 174 -6.24 -8.36 7.25
C ARG A 174 -6.42 -9.73 7.89
N ASP A 175 -5.60 -10.70 7.51
CA ASP A 175 -5.84 -12.13 7.75
C ASP A 175 -5.05 -12.69 8.96
N ALA A 176 -3.84 -12.19 9.23
CA ALA A 176 -2.94 -12.72 10.27
C ALA A 176 -2.73 -11.77 11.46
N ALA A 177 -2.52 -10.48 11.23
CA ALA A 177 -2.24 -9.51 12.28
C ALA A 177 -3.33 -9.45 13.39
N PRO A 178 -4.64 -9.60 13.12
CA PRO A 178 -5.66 -9.58 14.16
C PRO A 178 -5.43 -10.57 15.31
N GLN A 179 -4.84 -11.72 15.02
CA GLN A 179 -4.53 -12.72 16.03
C GLN A 179 -3.34 -12.31 16.93
N LEU A 180 -2.47 -11.43 16.43
CA LEU A 180 -1.28 -10.94 17.12
C LEU A 180 -1.55 -9.67 17.93
N VAL A 181 -2.47 -8.81 17.47
CA VAL A 181 -2.83 -7.56 18.16
C VAL A 181 -4.09 -7.67 19.01
N GLY A 182 -4.85 -8.78 18.91
CA GLY A 182 -6.07 -9.01 19.69
C GLY A 182 -7.28 -8.18 19.20
N ARG A 183 -7.19 -7.57 18.01
CA ARG A 183 -8.28 -6.83 17.37
C ARG A 183 -8.15 -6.88 15.86
N THR A 184 -9.25 -6.63 15.15
CA THR A 184 -9.23 -6.41 13.70
C THR A 184 -8.59 -5.05 13.40
N LEU A 185 -7.85 -4.98 12.31
CA LEU A 185 -7.36 -3.73 11.75
C LEU A 185 -8.37 -3.18 10.74
N ASP A 186 -8.42 -1.87 10.61
CA ASP A 186 -9.31 -1.19 9.67
C ASP A 186 -8.76 -1.13 8.26
N GLY A 187 -7.44 -1.24 8.14
CA GLY A 187 -6.77 -1.12 6.87
C GLY A 187 -5.26 -1.06 6.99
N VAL A 188 -4.65 -0.49 5.96
CA VAL A 188 -3.22 -0.25 5.86
C VAL A 188 -2.95 1.23 5.65
N TRP A 189 -1.79 1.69 6.09
CA TRP A 189 -1.32 3.06 5.94
C TRP A 189 0.08 3.08 5.37
N PHE A 190 0.29 3.92 4.37
CA PHE A 190 1.60 4.22 3.78
C PHE A 190 1.99 5.64 4.19
N ARG A 191 2.97 5.73 5.08
CA ARG A 191 3.47 7.01 5.61
C ARG A 191 4.49 7.61 4.64
N GLU A 192 4.00 7.97 3.46
CA GLU A 192 4.81 8.63 2.45
C GLU A 192 5.00 10.11 2.78
N ASP A 193 6.05 10.71 2.23
CA ASP A 193 6.28 12.15 2.33
C ASP A 193 5.20 12.93 1.55
N HIS A 194 4.90 14.15 2.02
CA HIS A 194 4.03 15.04 1.28
C HIS A 194 4.84 15.77 0.21
N ALA A 195 4.87 15.19 -0.97
CA ALA A 195 5.55 15.70 -2.15
C ALA A 195 4.67 15.44 -3.40
N PRO A 196 3.53 16.16 -3.55
CA PRO A 196 2.57 15.90 -4.62
C PRO A 196 3.17 16.08 -6.02
N GLU A 197 4.21 16.90 -6.16
CA GLU A 197 5.01 17.05 -7.39
C GLU A 197 5.77 15.75 -7.76
N HIS A 198 6.03 14.88 -6.80
CA HIS A 198 6.62 13.55 -6.98
C HIS A 198 5.60 12.42 -6.82
N MET A 199 4.31 12.74 -6.96
CA MET A 199 3.18 11.80 -6.80
C MET A 199 3.15 11.09 -5.44
N SER A 200 3.63 11.74 -4.38
CA SER A 200 3.70 11.21 -3.04
C SER A 200 2.86 12.03 -2.07
N ALA A 201 2.02 11.34 -1.30
CA ALA A 201 1.27 11.91 -0.18
C ALA A 201 0.90 10.80 0.81
N PRO A 202 0.84 11.08 2.13
CA PRO A 202 0.38 10.11 3.12
C PRO A 202 -0.99 9.57 2.77
N ARG A 203 -1.10 8.27 2.60
CA ARG A 203 -2.32 7.59 2.15
C ARG A 203 -2.49 6.23 2.79
N GLY A 204 -3.65 5.66 2.63
CA GLY A 204 -3.94 4.32 3.08
C GLY A 204 -5.16 3.73 2.40
N GLY A 205 -5.53 2.56 2.84
CA GLY A 205 -6.70 1.88 2.35
C GLY A 205 -7.52 1.29 3.49
N ILE A 206 -8.83 1.59 3.52
CA ILE A 206 -9.77 0.95 4.45
C ILE A 206 -10.21 -0.37 3.83
N PHE A 207 -10.12 -1.47 4.58
CA PHE A 207 -10.57 -2.78 4.14
C PHE A 207 -12.08 -2.76 3.84
N PRO A 208 -12.55 -3.44 2.77
CA PRO A 208 -13.96 -3.47 2.40
C PRO A 208 -14.88 -3.89 3.55
N GLU A 209 -14.47 -4.86 4.35
CA GLU A 209 -15.21 -5.38 5.48
C GLU A 209 -15.30 -4.41 6.67
N ALA A 210 -14.33 -3.51 6.80
CA ALA A 210 -14.32 -2.49 7.85
C ALA A 210 -15.20 -1.27 7.52
N LEU A 211 -15.50 -1.03 6.23
CA LEU A 211 -16.22 0.16 5.77
C LEU A 211 -17.59 0.36 6.44
N ARG A 212 -18.28 -0.72 6.80
CA ARG A 212 -19.59 -0.63 7.48
C ARG A 212 -19.55 0.07 8.83
N ASP A 213 -18.37 0.13 9.45
CA ASP A 213 -18.15 0.71 10.78
C ASP A 213 -17.69 2.19 10.69
N TRP A 214 -17.55 2.70 9.46
CA TRP A 214 -17.15 4.07 9.19
C TRP A 214 -18.35 4.94 8.83
N SER A 215 -18.42 6.14 9.39
CA SER A 215 -19.36 7.18 8.96
C SER A 215 -18.70 8.02 7.84
N ALA A 216 -19.50 8.41 6.85
CA ALA A 216 -19.05 9.24 5.74
C ALA A 216 -19.84 10.55 5.69
N THR A 217 -19.15 11.67 5.64
CA THR A 217 -19.75 13.01 5.50
C THR A 217 -19.24 13.65 4.23
N LEU A 218 -20.15 14.10 3.36
CA LEU A 218 -19.78 14.85 2.16
C LEU A 218 -19.30 16.24 2.55
N LEU A 219 -18.12 16.62 2.06
CA LEU A 219 -17.50 17.93 2.29
C LEU A 219 -17.47 18.76 0.98
N PRO A 220 -17.48 20.11 1.08
CA PRO A 220 -17.17 20.95 -0.07
C PRO A 220 -15.73 20.69 -0.58
N PRO A 221 -15.49 20.72 -1.90
CA PRO A 221 -14.13 20.70 -2.42
C PRO A 221 -13.30 21.87 -1.86
N GLY A 222 -12.02 21.63 -1.55
CA GLY A 222 -11.12 22.63 -1.00
C GLY A 222 -11.41 23.05 0.45
N SER A 223 -12.22 22.25 1.18
CA SER A 223 -12.56 22.56 2.59
C SER A 223 -11.56 21.99 3.61
N VAL A 224 -10.60 21.22 3.16
CA VAL A 224 -9.55 20.61 3.98
C VAL A 224 -8.23 21.24 3.61
N ASP A 225 -7.51 21.72 4.61
CA ASP A 225 -6.14 22.21 4.47
C ASP A 225 -5.17 21.07 4.73
N ASP A 226 -4.47 20.62 3.68
CA ASP A 226 -3.55 19.48 3.74
C ASP A 226 -2.42 19.70 4.75
N GLU A 227 -1.90 20.93 4.91
CA GLU A 227 -0.82 21.22 5.86
C GLU A 227 -1.32 21.08 7.32
N VAL A 228 -2.54 21.55 7.58
CA VAL A 228 -3.17 21.42 8.90
C VAL A 228 -3.47 19.94 9.22
N ALA A 229 -3.95 19.21 8.24
CA ALA A 229 -4.23 17.77 8.40
C ALA A 229 -2.96 16.97 8.66
N LEU A 230 -1.88 17.26 7.94
CA LEU A 230 -0.57 16.65 8.14
C LEU A 230 0.03 16.95 9.52
N ALA A 231 -0.06 18.22 9.97
CA ALA A 231 0.41 18.60 11.29
C ALA A 231 -0.32 17.86 12.42
N GLY A 232 -1.54 17.39 12.15
CA GLY A 232 -2.34 16.56 13.06
C GLY A 232 -2.14 15.04 12.90
N MET A 233 -1.28 14.59 11.98
CA MET A 233 -1.06 13.16 11.76
C MET A 233 -0.41 12.51 12.99
N PRO A 234 -1.03 11.47 13.57
CA PRO A 234 -0.49 10.82 14.76
C PRO A 234 0.77 10.02 14.45
N ASP A 235 1.61 9.87 15.47
CA ASP A 235 2.78 8.99 15.39
C ASP A 235 2.38 7.52 15.28
N THR A 236 3.29 6.73 14.69
CA THR A 236 3.17 5.27 14.68
C THR A 236 3.40 4.72 16.09
N VAL A 237 2.43 3.98 16.60
CA VAL A 237 2.49 3.33 17.91
C VAL A 237 2.87 1.85 17.72
N ARG A 238 3.89 1.39 18.43
CA ARG A 238 4.31 -0.02 18.42
C ARG A 238 3.59 -0.81 19.50
N VAL A 239 2.70 -1.70 19.10
CA VAL A 239 1.91 -2.57 20.00
C VAL A 239 2.61 -3.91 20.14
N PRO A 240 2.86 -4.41 21.38
CA PRO A 240 3.42 -5.75 21.59
C PRO A 240 2.54 -6.81 20.96
N SER A 241 3.14 -7.76 20.22
CA SER A 241 2.39 -8.94 19.77
C SER A 241 1.96 -9.78 20.97
N ILE A 242 0.70 -10.21 20.98
CA ILE A 242 0.19 -11.16 21.97
C ILE A 242 0.78 -12.53 21.58
N ALA A 243 1.88 -12.93 22.22
CA ALA A 243 2.40 -14.27 22.06
C ALA A 243 1.35 -15.28 22.55
N ARG A 244 0.77 -16.06 21.66
CA ARG A 244 0.12 -17.30 22.07
C ARG A 244 1.23 -18.18 22.60
N GLU A 245 1.24 -18.47 23.91
CA GLU A 245 2.02 -19.59 24.42
C GLU A 245 1.71 -20.82 23.54
N PRO A 246 2.73 -21.52 23.02
CA PRO A 246 2.47 -22.75 22.29
C PRO A 246 1.63 -23.63 23.22
N ALA A 247 0.44 -24.03 22.78
CA ALA A 247 -0.38 -24.97 23.50
C ALA A 247 0.50 -26.17 23.82
N CYS A 248 0.80 -26.39 25.11
CA CYS A 248 1.47 -27.58 25.58
C CYS A 248 0.64 -28.76 25.09
N VAL A 249 1.10 -29.43 24.03
CA VAL A 249 0.57 -30.74 23.66
C VAL A 249 1.05 -31.68 24.80
N VAL A 250 0.17 -31.87 25.77
CA VAL A 250 0.34 -32.95 26.76
C VAL A 250 0.15 -34.21 25.96
N ALA A 251 1.28 -34.84 25.59
CA ALA A 251 1.27 -36.18 25.07
C ALA A 251 0.78 -37.10 26.20
N SER A 252 -0.40 -37.69 26.04
CA SER A 252 -0.96 -38.79 26.82
C SER A 252 -0.62 -40.13 26.18
#